data_459fcaeb978f53d5adefd442e83d4acf
#
_entry.id   459fcaeb978f53d5adefd442e83d4acf
#
_cell.length_a   1.000
_cell.length_b   1.000
_cell.length_c   1.000
_cell.angle_alpha   90.00
_cell.angle_beta   90.00
_cell.angle_gamma   90.00
#
_symmetry.space_group_name_H-M   'P 1'
#
loop_
_entity.id
_entity.type
_entity.pdbx_description
1 polymer ?
#
loop_
_entity_poly.entity_id
_entity_poly.type
_entity_poly.pdbx_seq_one_letter_code
_entity_poly.pdbx_strand_id
1 'polypeptide(L)'
;MLILFAFALLILAIAVGLLFAMCAELASRGGGAAGTEAEPVRYVRPLGRSSVYLRETAVWPAELAALRANDDFLLVVLSTSCQTCNTICEQLGSQDWASRSEGRLGVVVSTADQEIAEEFIAKYGLDGLPCFLDVHGDWSEAALGLSVSPAGLIFHHGDLDETYVFNHIEPLWTTFTEASEWKEHPHHDESLLAASPAEASSAP
;
A
#
# COMPACT_ATOMS: atom_id res chain seq x y z
N MET A 1 0.87 -12.20 -58.06
CA MET A 1 1.60 -12.29 -56.77
C MET A 1 2.00 -10.91 -56.22
N LEU A 2 2.67 -10.05 -57.02
CA LEU A 2 3.14 -8.72 -56.53
C LEU A 2 1.99 -7.79 -56.08
N ILE A 3 0.88 -7.77 -56.79
CA ILE A 3 -0.31 -6.95 -56.49
C ILE A 3 -0.97 -7.40 -55.17
N LEU A 4 -1.09 -8.70 -54.93
CA LEU A 4 -1.64 -9.23 -53.67
C LEU A 4 -0.75 -8.88 -52.46
N PHE A 5 0.57 -8.95 -52.66
CA PHE A 5 1.52 -8.58 -51.63
C PHE A 5 1.46 -7.08 -51.32
N ALA A 6 1.36 -6.21 -52.33
CA ALA A 6 1.20 -4.77 -52.13
C ALA A 6 -0.10 -4.42 -51.41
N PHE A 7 -1.20 -5.12 -51.72
CA PHE A 7 -2.49 -4.95 -51.04
C PHE A 7 -2.42 -5.37 -49.56
N ALA A 8 -1.77 -6.50 -49.28
CA ALA A 8 -1.57 -6.95 -47.89
C ALA A 8 -0.74 -5.95 -47.05
N LEU A 9 0.33 -5.39 -47.61
CA LEU A 9 1.15 -4.36 -46.95
C LEU A 9 0.34 -3.08 -46.70
N LEU A 10 -0.51 -2.67 -47.64
CA LEU A 10 -1.36 -1.49 -47.48
C LEU A 10 -2.37 -1.69 -46.34
N ILE A 11 -3.02 -2.84 -46.25
CA ILE A 11 -3.95 -3.17 -45.16
C ILE A 11 -3.24 -3.18 -43.82
N LEU A 12 -2.03 -3.78 -43.75
CA LEU A 12 -1.24 -3.80 -42.52
C LEU A 12 -0.84 -2.38 -42.08
N ALA A 13 -0.42 -1.51 -43.01
CA ALA A 13 -0.07 -0.13 -42.72
C ALA A 13 -1.27 0.66 -42.16
N ILE A 14 -2.47 0.45 -42.74
CA ILE A 14 -3.70 1.10 -42.25
C ILE A 14 -4.06 0.58 -40.86
N ALA A 15 -3.98 -0.74 -40.61
CA ALA A 15 -4.26 -1.31 -39.30
C ALA A 15 -3.31 -0.79 -38.21
N VAL A 16 -2.01 -0.71 -38.51
CA VAL A 16 -1.01 -0.14 -37.57
C VAL A 16 -1.28 1.34 -37.32
N GLY A 17 -1.60 2.12 -38.36
CA GLY A 17 -1.97 3.53 -38.22
C GLY A 17 -3.20 3.75 -37.33
N LEU A 18 -4.24 2.92 -37.49
CA LEU A 18 -5.42 2.99 -36.62
C LEU A 18 -5.11 2.62 -35.17
N LEU A 19 -4.24 1.62 -34.96
CA LEU A 19 -3.82 1.23 -33.62
C LEU A 19 -3.08 2.37 -32.91
N PHE A 20 -2.15 3.04 -33.62
CA PHE A 20 -1.46 4.21 -33.09
C PHE A 20 -2.41 5.38 -32.78
N ALA A 21 -3.40 5.62 -33.64
CA ALA A 21 -4.40 6.65 -33.42
C ALA A 21 -5.26 6.36 -32.19
N MET A 22 -5.67 5.10 -31.98
CA MET A 22 -6.39 4.68 -30.77
C MET A 22 -5.53 4.79 -29.50
N CYS A 23 -4.26 4.41 -29.57
CA CYS A 23 -3.34 4.59 -28.44
C CYS A 23 -3.12 6.05 -28.09
N ALA A 24 -2.97 6.93 -29.11
CA ALA A 24 -2.84 8.37 -28.89
C ALA A 24 -4.11 8.99 -28.28
N GLU A 25 -5.30 8.55 -28.73
CA GLU A 25 -6.58 8.98 -28.17
C GLU A 25 -6.73 8.52 -26.71
N LEU A 26 -6.36 7.28 -26.39
CA LEU A 26 -6.36 6.77 -25.01
C LEU A 26 -5.35 7.51 -24.14
N ALA A 27 -4.16 7.81 -24.66
CA ALA A 27 -3.16 8.60 -23.97
C ALA A 27 -3.63 10.06 -23.72
N SER A 28 -4.35 10.65 -24.69
CA SER A 28 -4.89 12.01 -24.54
C SER A 28 -6.07 12.05 -23.57
N ARG A 29 -6.89 10.99 -23.52
CA ARG A 29 -7.98 10.86 -22.53
C ARG A 29 -7.48 10.51 -21.13
N GLY A 30 -6.38 9.76 -21.03
CA GLY A 30 -5.68 9.47 -19.76
C GLY A 30 -4.80 10.62 -19.27
N GLY A 31 -4.35 11.49 -20.18
CA GLY A 31 -3.49 12.65 -19.90
C GLY A 31 -4.22 13.99 -19.86
N GLY A 32 -5.55 14.00 -19.92
CA GLY A 32 -6.35 15.22 -19.95
C GLY A 32 -6.47 15.93 -18.62
N ALA A 33 -5.42 16.58 -18.19
CA ALA A 33 -5.45 17.83 -17.41
C ALA A 33 -4.03 18.42 -17.32
N ALA A 34 -3.47 18.81 -18.45
CA ALA A 34 -2.40 19.80 -18.47
C ALA A 34 -3.06 21.18 -18.24
N GLY A 35 -3.28 21.55 -16.97
CA GLY A 35 -3.87 22.85 -16.67
C GLY A 35 -4.30 22.93 -15.23
N THR A 36 -3.41 23.29 -14.37
CA THR A 36 -3.36 23.40 -12.91
C THR A 36 -2.67 22.16 -12.33
N GLU A 37 -1.52 22.35 -11.69
CA GLU A 37 -0.96 21.37 -10.76
C GLU A 37 -1.97 21.20 -9.62
N ALA A 38 -3.01 20.43 -9.85
CA ALA A 38 -3.84 19.93 -8.77
C ALA A 38 -2.90 19.03 -7.97
N GLU A 39 -2.56 19.44 -6.78
CA GLU A 39 -1.83 18.64 -5.81
C GLU A 39 -2.42 17.23 -5.85
N PRO A 40 -1.62 16.17 -6.09
CA PRO A 40 -2.16 14.83 -6.27
C PRO A 40 -3.01 14.50 -5.05
N VAL A 41 -4.28 14.17 -5.29
CA VAL A 41 -5.22 13.87 -4.21
C VAL A 41 -4.62 12.75 -3.37
N ARG A 42 -4.23 13.08 -2.14
CA ARG A 42 -3.70 12.10 -1.18
C ARG A 42 -4.85 11.19 -0.77
N TYR A 43 -4.64 9.89 -0.84
CA TYR A 43 -5.65 8.93 -0.42
C TYR A 43 -5.05 7.77 0.37
N VAL A 44 -5.86 7.28 1.31
CA VAL A 44 -5.71 6.00 2.00
C VAL A 44 -7.07 5.31 1.88
N ARG A 45 -7.10 4.11 1.32
CA ARG A 45 -8.35 3.35 1.10
C ARG A 45 -8.21 1.96 1.66
N PRO A 46 -9.15 1.49 2.49
CA PRO A 46 -9.11 0.14 3.02
C PRO A 46 -9.24 -0.88 1.87
N LEU A 47 -8.40 -1.90 1.91
CA LEU A 47 -8.60 -3.14 1.16
C LEU A 47 -9.58 -4.01 1.91
N GLY A 48 -10.55 -4.58 1.20
CA GLY A 48 -11.52 -5.50 1.84
C GLY A 48 -10.80 -6.69 2.51
N ARG A 49 -11.22 -7.03 3.72
CA ARG A 49 -10.64 -8.13 4.54
C ARG A 49 -10.58 -9.50 3.87
N SER A 50 -11.30 -9.70 2.76
CA SER A 50 -11.27 -10.95 1.99
C SER A 50 -10.06 -11.11 1.09
N SER A 51 -9.27 -10.06 0.89
CA SER A 51 -8.17 -10.02 -0.09
C SER A 51 -6.81 -10.25 0.55
N VAL A 52 -6.64 -9.91 1.83
CA VAL A 52 -5.36 -9.97 2.54
C VAL A 52 -5.57 -10.65 3.88
N TYR A 53 -4.74 -11.62 4.18
CA TYR A 53 -4.79 -12.38 5.42
C TYR A 53 -3.39 -12.85 5.81
N LEU A 54 -3.06 -12.76 7.09
CA LEU A 54 -1.83 -13.35 7.60
C LEU A 54 -2.05 -14.87 7.78
N ARG A 55 -1.24 -15.69 7.11
CA ARG A 55 -1.28 -17.14 7.33
C ARG A 55 -0.62 -17.48 8.67
N GLU A 56 -1.26 -18.33 9.45
CA GLU A 56 -0.72 -18.84 10.73
C GLU A 56 0.66 -19.50 10.57
N THR A 57 0.94 -20.08 9.39
CA THR A 57 2.22 -20.73 9.07
C THR A 57 3.21 -19.80 8.41
N ALA A 58 2.93 -18.50 8.32
CA ALA A 58 3.83 -17.54 7.68
C ALA A 58 5.17 -17.47 8.42
N VAL A 59 6.25 -17.80 7.70
CA VAL A 59 7.61 -17.61 8.20
C VAL A 59 8.02 -16.18 7.89
N TRP A 60 8.28 -15.41 8.94
CA TRP A 60 8.69 -14.02 8.79
C TRP A 60 10.17 -13.93 8.45
N PRO A 61 10.57 -13.04 7.53
CA PRO A 61 11.96 -12.75 7.24
C PRO A 61 12.71 -12.24 8.47
N ALA A 62 13.98 -12.62 8.58
CA ALA A 62 14.83 -12.20 9.71
C ALA A 62 15.01 -10.68 9.76
N GLU A 63 15.01 -10.02 8.62
CA GLU A 63 15.12 -8.57 8.44
C GLU A 63 13.97 -7.81 9.09
N LEU A 64 12.80 -8.43 9.21
CA LEU A 64 11.61 -7.88 9.85
C LEU A 64 11.45 -8.31 11.32
N ALA A 65 12.41 -9.04 11.90
CA ALA A 65 12.31 -9.53 13.27
C ALA A 65 12.24 -8.39 14.30
N ALA A 66 13.01 -7.32 14.10
CA ALA A 66 12.96 -6.14 14.96
C ALA A 66 11.61 -5.41 14.91
N LEU A 67 10.99 -5.37 13.73
CA LEU A 67 9.65 -4.81 13.57
C LEU A 67 8.61 -5.59 14.37
N ARG A 68 8.65 -6.91 14.29
CA ARG A 68 7.75 -7.82 15.01
C ARG A 68 7.92 -7.84 16.52
N ALA A 69 8.99 -7.27 17.04
CA ALA A 69 9.16 -7.11 18.48
C ALA A 69 8.26 -6.00 19.08
N ASN A 70 7.66 -5.17 18.22
CA ASN A 70 6.66 -4.19 18.63
C ASN A 70 5.27 -4.83 18.65
N ASP A 71 4.44 -4.45 19.60
CA ASP A 71 3.05 -4.89 19.69
C ASP A 71 2.25 -4.37 18.50
N ASP A 72 2.46 -3.10 18.17
CA ASP A 72 1.82 -2.41 17.06
C ASP A 72 2.85 -1.95 16.05
N PHE A 73 2.63 -2.27 14.78
CA PHE A 73 3.52 -1.84 13.70
C PHE A 73 2.80 -1.71 12.36
N LEU A 74 3.40 -0.88 11.50
CA LEU A 74 3.00 -0.69 10.12
C LEU A 74 4.00 -1.38 9.19
N LEU A 75 3.52 -2.27 8.32
CA LEU A 75 4.30 -2.87 7.25
C LEU A 75 3.84 -2.32 5.91
N VAL A 76 4.77 -1.76 5.14
CA VAL A 76 4.50 -1.20 3.81
C VAL A 76 5.08 -2.11 2.75
N VAL A 77 4.26 -2.55 1.79
CA VAL A 77 4.68 -3.37 0.65
C VAL A 77 4.72 -2.49 -0.60
N LEU A 78 5.90 -2.37 -1.17
CA LEU A 78 6.19 -1.55 -2.35
C LEU A 78 6.73 -2.45 -3.47
N SER A 79 6.67 -1.97 -4.72
CA SER A 79 7.24 -2.68 -5.86
C SER A 79 8.18 -1.76 -6.65
N THR A 80 9.30 -2.29 -7.10
CA THR A 80 10.28 -1.57 -7.92
C THR A 80 9.73 -1.15 -9.29
N SER A 81 8.68 -1.81 -9.78
CA SER A 81 8.01 -1.50 -11.04
C SER A 81 6.82 -0.53 -10.92
N CYS A 82 6.48 -0.12 -9.70
CA CYS A 82 5.31 0.71 -9.42
C CYS A 82 5.69 2.19 -9.30
N GLN A 83 5.18 3.05 -10.16
CA GLN A 83 5.52 4.47 -10.13
C GLN A 83 5.06 5.17 -8.85
N THR A 84 3.87 4.83 -8.32
CA THR A 84 3.38 5.37 -7.04
C THR A 84 4.30 4.95 -5.89
N CYS A 85 4.84 3.73 -5.94
CA CYS A 85 5.81 3.25 -4.96
C CYS A 85 7.10 4.06 -4.97
N ASN A 86 7.58 4.48 -6.14
CA ASN A 86 8.74 5.38 -6.24
C ASN A 86 8.50 6.69 -5.49
N THR A 87 7.33 7.31 -5.67
CA THR A 87 6.96 8.55 -4.95
C THR A 87 6.88 8.33 -3.43
N ILE A 88 6.38 7.19 -2.98
CA ILE A 88 6.35 6.83 -1.55
C ILE A 88 7.78 6.64 -1.02
N CYS A 89 8.65 5.98 -1.78
CA CYS A 89 10.06 5.81 -1.40
C CYS A 89 10.81 7.14 -1.31
N GLU A 90 10.53 8.10 -2.21
CA GLU A 90 11.05 9.47 -2.11
C GLU A 90 10.61 10.16 -0.81
N GLN A 91 9.36 9.95 -0.39
CA GLN A 91 8.86 10.49 0.87
C GLN A 91 9.54 9.82 2.07
N LEU A 92 9.73 8.50 2.03
CA LEU A 92 10.42 7.74 3.09
C LEU A 92 11.88 8.16 3.20
N GLY A 93 12.60 8.32 2.09
CA GLY A 93 14.00 8.74 2.08
C GLY A 93 14.22 10.22 2.38
N SER A 94 13.22 11.10 2.16
CA SER A 94 13.34 12.54 2.40
C SER A 94 13.14 12.95 3.85
N GLN A 95 12.66 12.07 4.71
CA GLN A 95 12.37 12.31 6.13
C GLN A 95 13.07 11.26 6.98
N ASP A 96 13.38 11.61 8.22
CA ASP A 96 13.96 10.66 9.20
C ASP A 96 12.87 9.71 9.76
N TRP A 97 12.37 8.84 8.88
CA TRP A 97 11.37 7.84 9.27
C TRP A 97 11.92 6.79 10.24
N ALA A 98 13.23 6.52 10.16
CA ALA A 98 13.87 5.59 11.10
C ALA A 98 13.72 6.06 12.55
N SER A 99 14.01 7.33 12.81
CA SER A 99 13.81 7.91 14.15
C SER A 99 12.33 8.13 14.47
N ARG A 100 11.57 8.65 13.52
CA ARG A 100 10.17 9.01 13.71
C ARG A 100 9.26 7.82 14.00
N SER A 101 9.51 6.70 13.34
CA SER A 101 8.71 5.50 13.52
C SER A 101 9.05 4.69 14.78
N GLU A 102 10.17 5.00 15.42
CA GLU A 102 10.64 4.26 16.61
C GLU A 102 10.72 2.74 16.38
N GLY A 103 11.07 2.33 15.15
CA GLY A 103 11.13 0.93 14.77
C GLY A 103 9.77 0.27 14.46
N ARG A 104 8.68 1.03 14.45
CA ARG A 104 7.33 0.53 14.17
C ARG A 104 6.93 0.59 12.68
N LEU A 105 7.83 1.04 11.80
CA LEU A 105 7.62 1.04 10.36
C LEU A 105 8.61 0.10 9.69
N GLY A 106 8.11 -0.85 8.91
CA GLY A 106 8.90 -1.75 8.08
C GLY A 106 8.52 -1.67 6.61
N VAL A 107 9.43 -2.05 5.74
CA VAL A 107 9.26 -2.00 4.29
C VAL A 107 9.55 -3.37 3.68
N VAL A 108 8.67 -3.82 2.81
CA VAL A 108 8.90 -4.96 1.91
C VAL A 108 9.01 -4.42 0.50
N VAL A 109 10.10 -4.73 -0.18
CA VAL A 109 10.33 -4.33 -1.57
C VAL A 109 10.16 -5.53 -2.48
N SER A 110 9.02 -5.61 -3.15
CA SER A 110 8.76 -6.62 -4.17
C SER A 110 9.48 -6.25 -5.48
N THR A 111 10.23 -7.18 -6.02
CA THR A 111 11.10 -6.98 -7.18
C THR A 111 11.17 -8.21 -8.06
N ALA A 112 11.53 -8.02 -9.33
CA ALA A 112 11.82 -9.14 -10.23
C ALA A 112 13.24 -9.72 -10.02
N ASP A 113 14.16 -8.93 -9.44
CA ASP A 113 15.57 -9.27 -9.30
C ASP A 113 16.17 -8.62 -8.05
N GLN A 114 17.07 -9.32 -7.38
CA GLN A 114 17.70 -8.85 -6.14
C GLN A 114 18.55 -7.60 -6.36
N GLU A 115 19.34 -7.55 -7.44
CA GLU A 115 20.22 -6.40 -7.75
C GLU A 115 19.41 -5.12 -7.94
N ILE A 116 18.26 -5.23 -8.65
CA ILE A 116 17.32 -4.11 -8.84
C ILE A 116 16.78 -3.60 -7.48
N ALA A 117 16.49 -4.51 -6.56
CA ALA A 117 15.99 -4.12 -5.25
C ALA A 117 17.07 -3.47 -4.38
N GLU A 118 18.30 -3.96 -4.41
CA GLU A 118 19.43 -3.38 -3.69
C GLU A 118 19.71 -1.95 -4.19
N GLU A 119 19.74 -1.76 -5.52
CA GLU A 119 19.85 -0.42 -6.12
C GLU A 119 18.68 0.50 -5.72
N PHE A 120 17.46 -0.04 -5.67
CA PHE A 120 16.27 0.69 -5.28
C PHE A 120 16.34 1.16 -3.81
N ILE A 121 16.73 0.27 -2.89
CA ILE A 121 16.91 0.61 -1.48
C ILE A 121 17.97 1.68 -1.30
N ALA A 122 19.15 1.51 -1.93
CA ALA A 122 20.23 2.46 -1.87
C ALA A 122 19.84 3.82 -2.46
N LYS A 123 19.13 3.83 -3.60
CA LYS A 123 18.65 5.04 -4.26
C LYS A 123 17.74 5.88 -3.36
N TYR A 124 16.87 5.24 -2.61
CA TYR A 124 15.89 5.93 -1.77
C TYR A 124 16.28 6.01 -0.29
N GLY A 125 17.45 5.48 0.10
CA GLY A 125 17.94 5.55 1.49
C GLY A 125 17.06 4.80 2.47
N LEU A 126 16.54 3.63 2.09
CA LEU A 126 15.64 2.84 2.94
C LEU A 126 16.38 1.96 3.96
N ASP A 127 17.72 1.94 3.93
CA ASP A 127 18.58 1.10 4.80
C ASP A 127 18.38 1.38 6.31
N GLY A 128 17.85 2.57 6.64
CA GLY A 128 17.55 2.95 8.02
C GLY A 128 16.28 2.30 8.60
N LEU A 129 15.48 1.64 7.78
CA LEU A 129 14.25 0.97 8.17
C LEU A 129 14.42 -0.56 8.13
N PRO A 130 13.70 -1.33 8.96
CA PRO A 130 13.53 -2.77 8.74
C PRO A 130 13.03 -3.02 7.32
N CYS A 131 13.87 -3.58 6.46
CA CYS A 131 13.59 -3.71 5.04
C CYS A 131 13.86 -5.14 4.56
N PHE A 132 12.89 -5.75 3.88
CA PHE A 132 12.99 -7.09 3.32
C PHE A 132 12.82 -7.05 1.79
N LEU A 133 13.68 -7.79 1.08
CA LEU A 133 13.62 -7.97 -0.37
C LEU A 133 12.78 -9.19 -0.70
N ASP A 134 11.62 -8.94 -1.28
CA ASP A 134 10.69 -9.98 -1.70
C ASP A 134 10.83 -10.22 -3.21
N VAL A 135 11.76 -11.11 -3.57
CA VAL A 135 12.01 -11.45 -4.97
C VAL A 135 10.80 -12.18 -5.53
N HIS A 136 10.29 -11.69 -6.65
CA HIS A 136 9.06 -12.11 -7.33
C HIS A 136 7.75 -11.89 -6.54
N GLY A 137 7.79 -11.31 -5.34
CA GLY A 137 6.63 -11.15 -4.48
C GLY A 137 6.18 -12.44 -3.80
N ASP A 138 7.04 -13.46 -3.80
CA ASP A 138 6.71 -14.81 -3.34
C ASP A 138 6.30 -14.82 -1.85
N TRP A 139 7.01 -14.06 -1.02
CA TRP A 139 6.67 -13.98 0.39
C TRP A 139 5.37 -13.22 0.64
N SER A 140 5.18 -12.07 0.01
CA SER A 140 3.97 -11.27 0.14
C SER A 140 2.73 -12.05 -0.29
N GLU A 141 2.82 -12.81 -1.39
CA GLU A 141 1.72 -13.67 -1.84
C GLU A 141 1.51 -14.87 -0.91
N ALA A 142 2.58 -15.57 -0.54
CA ALA A 142 2.48 -16.78 0.28
C ALA A 142 2.07 -16.49 1.73
N ALA A 143 2.61 -15.44 2.36
CA ALA A 143 2.37 -15.11 3.76
C ALA A 143 1.12 -14.24 3.98
N LEU A 144 0.86 -13.30 3.06
CA LEU A 144 -0.13 -12.24 3.23
C LEU A 144 -1.28 -12.34 2.22
N GLY A 145 -1.19 -13.20 1.20
CA GLY A 145 -2.15 -13.23 0.09
C GLY A 145 -2.16 -11.93 -0.72
N LEU A 146 -1.09 -11.14 -0.64
CA LEU A 146 -1.02 -9.79 -1.20
C LEU A 146 -0.41 -9.80 -2.59
N SER A 147 -1.16 -9.27 -3.58
CA SER A 147 -0.73 -9.14 -4.98
C SER A 147 -0.79 -7.70 -5.50
N VAL A 148 -1.01 -6.73 -4.61
CA VAL A 148 -1.12 -5.31 -4.97
C VAL A 148 -0.06 -4.49 -4.28
N SER A 149 0.42 -3.44 -4.95
CA SER A 149 1.32 -2.43 -4.38
C SER A 149 0.96 -1.04 -4.92
N PRO A 150 1.13 0.02 -4.12
CA PRO A 150 1.54 0.02 -2.72
C PRO A 150 0.42 -0.48 -1.79
N ALA A 151 0.81 -1.23 -0.77
CA ALA A 151 -0.10 -1.66 0.29
C ALA A 151 0.50 -1.38 1.66
N GLY A 152 -0.34 -0.94 2.60
CA GLY A 152 -0.01 -0.73 4.00
C GLY A 152 -0.80 -1.70 4.86
N LEU A 153 -0.12 -2.41 5.74
CA LEU A 153 -0.68 -3.40 6.64
C LEU A 153 -0.45 -2.95 8.07
N ILE A 154 -1.53 -2.76 8.80
CA ILE A 154 -1.51 -2.37 10.21
C ILE A 154 -1.64 -3.64 11.05
N PHE A 155 -0.69 -3.82 11.95
CA PHE A 155 -0.67 -4.92 12.90
C PHE A 155 -0.90 -4.39 14.31
N HIS A 156 -1.77 -5.07 15.07
CA HIS A 156 -2.01 -4.84 16.50
C HIS A 156 -1.81 -6.14 17.26
N HIS A 157 -1.01 -6.09 18.31
CA HIS A 157 -0.65 -7.27 19.11
C HIS A 157 -0.10 -8.43 18.26
N GLY A 158 0.56 -8.09 17.14
CA GLY A 158 1.10 -9.05 16.20
C GLY A 158 0.11 -9.63 15.20
N ASP A 159 -1.17 -9.32 15.29
CA ASP A 159 -2.22 -9.74 14.37
C ASP A 159 -2.48 -8.67 13.29
N LEU A 160 -2.75 -9.11 12.07
CA LEU A 160 -3.14 -8.21 10.98
C LEU A 160 -4.56 -7.69 11.21
N ASP A 161 -4.66 -6.39 11.49
CA ASP A 161 -5.94 -5.73 11.76
C ASP A 161 -6.56 -5.13 10.51
N GLU A 162 -5.80 -4.29 9.81
CA GLU A 162 -6.29 -3.55 8.65
C GLU A 162 -5.27 -3.49 7.51
N THR A 163 -5.77 -3.37 6.29
CA THR A 163 -4.96 -3.26 5.09
C THR A 163 -5.46 -2.14 4.20
N TYR A 164 -4.53 -1.35 3.66
CA TYR A 164 -4.81 -0.17 2.85
C TYR A 164 -4.05 -0.15 1.54
N VAL A 165 -4.65 0.44 0.50
CA VAL A 165 -3.93 1.01 -0.65
C VAL A 165 -3.80 2.51 -0.43
N PHE A 166 -2.64 3.06 -0.77
CA PHE A 166 -2.34 4.47 -0.48
C PHE A 166 -1.38 5.04 -1.53
N ASN A 167 -1.24 6.36 -1.57
CA ASN A 167 -0.27 7.03 -2.45
C ASN A 167 0.66 8.00 -1.72
N HIS A 168 0.46 8.19 -0.42
CA HIS A 168 1.32 8.99 0.45
C HIS A 168 1.48 8.32 1.80
N ILE A 169 2.72 8.28 2.30
CA ILE A 169 3.02 7.60 3.57
C ILE A 169 2.44 8.35 4.78
N GLU A 170 2.42 9.67 4.76
CA GLU A 170 1.99 10.50 5.89
C GLU A 170 0.53 10.23 6.33
N PRO A 171 -0.48 10.23 5.42
CA PRO A 171 -1.84 9.89 5.80
C PRO A 171 -1.97 8.46 6.33
N LEU A 172 -1.21 7.51 5.77
CA LEU A 172 -1.22 6.12 6.24
C LEU A 172 -0.63 6.02 7.65
N TRP A 173 0.47 6.73 7.91
CA TRP A 173 1.08 6.80 9.23
C TRP A 173 0.14 7.41 10.27
N THR A 174 -0.57 8.49 9.91
CA THR A 174 -1.59 9.10 10.78
C THR A 174 -2.70 8.09 11.10
N THR A 175 -3.21 7.37 10.10
CA THR A 175 -4.22 6.31 10.30
C THR A 175 -3.71 5.24 11.27
N PHE A 176 -2.45 4.80 11.13
CA PHE A 176 -1.84 3.82 12.01
C PHE A 176 -1.73 4.33 13.46
N THR A 177 -1.23 5.56 13.66
CA THR A 177 -1.03 6.12 15.00
C THR A 177 -2.36 6.38 15.73
N GLU A 178 -3.36 6.90 15.02
CA GLU A 178 -4.71 7.11 15.57
C GLU A 178 -5.36 5.78 15.98
N ALA A 179 -5.20 4.73 15.16
CA ALA A 179 -5.74 3.41 15.49
C ALA A 179 -5.08 2.78 16.72
N SER A 180 -3.76 2.98 16.90
CA SER A 180 -3.01 2.50 18.07
C SER A 180 -3.45 3.23 19.35
N GLU A 181 -3.56 4.57 19.32
CA GLU A 181 -3.99 5.37 20.48
C GLU A 181 -5.43 5.05 20.92
N TRP A 182 -6.33 4.83 19.97
CA TRP A 182 -7.73 4.51 20.27
C TRP A 182 -7.90 3.17 21.01
N LYS A 183 -7.07 2.19 20.72
CA LYS A 183 -7.13 0.87 21.35
C LYS A 183 -6.50 0.83 22.75
N GLU A 184 -5.52 1.70 23.03
CA GLU A 184 -4.93 1.83 24.37
C GLU A 184 -5.87 2.49 25.38
N HIS A 185 -6.86 3.28 24.90
CA HIS A 185 -7.84 3.96 25.74
C HIS A 185 -9.27 3.53 25.35
N PRO A 186 -9.68 2.27 25.60
CA PRO A 186 -11.07 1.90 25.43
C PRO A 186 -11.91 2.77 26.36
N HIS A 187 -12.68 3.68 25.80
CA HIS A 187 -13.55 4.56 26.57
C HIS A 187 -14.44 3.73 27.49
N HIS A 188 -14.22 3.88 28.80
CA HIS A 188 -15.15 3.50 29.87
C HIS A 188 -16.42 4.37 29.80
N ASP A 189 -17.16 4.29 28.71
CA ASP A 189 -18.45 4.96 28.59
C ASP A 189 -19.63 4.00 28.83
N GLU A 190 -19.38 2.97 29.63
CA GLU A 190 -20.42 2.07 30.11
C GLU A 190 -21.20 2.61 31.30
N SER A 191 -20.79 3.80 31.83
CA SER A 191 -21.44 4.42 33.00
C SER A 191 -22.73 5.19 32.68
N LEU A 192 -23.05 5.45 31.41
CA LEU A 192 -24.21 6.28 31.06
C LEU A 192 -25.49 5.49 30.71
N LEU A 193 -25.41 4.16 30.61
CA LEU A 193 -26.59 3.33 30.33
C LEU A 193 -27.26 2.73 31.58
N ALA A 194 -26.71 2.95 32.78
CA ALA A 194 -27.23 2.41 34.00
C ALA A 194 -28.18 3.33 34.80
N ALA A 195 -28.51 4.50 34.25
CA ALA A 195 -29.44 5.44 34.89
C ALA A 195 -30.77 5.53 34.12
N SER A 196 -31.52 4.42 34.06
CA SER A 196 -32.95 4.49 33.76
C SER A 196 -33.70 4.51 35.07
N PRO A 197 -34.36 5.60 35.46
CA PRO A 197 -35.19 5.60 36.65
C PRO A 197 -36.46 4.77 36.39
N ALA A 198 -36.64 3.73 37.21
CA ALA A 198 -37.93 3.06 37.36
C ALA A 198 -38.91 4.05 37.97
N GLU A 199 -39.66 4.76 37.14
CA GLU A 199 -40.82 5.52 37.62
C GLU A 199 -41.96 4.60 37.98
N ALA A 200 -42.22 4.66 39.26
CA ALA A 200 -43.38 4.14 39.97
C ALA A 200 -44.69 4.52 39.30
N SER A 201 -45.49 3.53 38.96
CA SER A 201 -46.92 3.68 38.77
C SER A 201 -47.60 3.11 40.00
N SER A 202 -47.92 4.00 40.95
CA SER A 202 -48.94 3.75 41.98
C SER A 202 -50.10 4.69 41.70
N ALA A 203 -51.28 4.12 41.56
CA ALA A 203 -52.51 4.68 42.15
C ALA A 203 -53.77 4.41 41.37
N PRO A 204 -54.92 4.63 41.93
CA PRO A 204 -55.62 3.84 42.93
C PRO A 204 -56.81 3.15 42.29
#